data_f90f08fc5e65c448359ebc72be6aad0a
#
_entry.id   f90f08fc5e65c448359ebc72be6aad0a
#
_cell.length_a   1.000
_cell.length_b   1.000
_cell.length_c   1.000
_cell.angle_alpha   90.00
_cell.angle_beta   90.00
_cell.angle_gamma   90.00
#
_symmetry.space_group_name_H-M   'P 1'
#
loop_
_entity.id
_entity.type
_entity.pdbx_description
1 polymer ?
#
loop_
_entity_poly.entity_id
_entity_poly.type
_entity_poly.pdbx_seq_one_letter_code
_entity_poly.pdbx_strand_id
1 'polypeptide(L)'
;IRTPILVAANGPKGLAAARAVGDGVMCVSRPQPGFAWCAALVFGTVLEEGETFDSPRVVDALGPAVAVIYHGVYEASPNGVDSLPGGAAWRVEIENLPVDVRHLAVHEGHLVEVSELDRRHIAPQLGALTFSGTQSQLRERLAALAAEGLTEIVYQPLGTDIPSELDAFAKMAGL
;
A
#
# COMPACT_ATOMS: atom_id res chain seq x y z
N ILE A 1 -1.51 15.30 31.22
CA ILE A 1 -1.44 15.35 29.75
C ILE A 1 -2.09 14.05 29.25
N ARG A 2 -3.17 14.15 28.48
CA ARG A 2 -3.78 13.00 27.79
C ARG A 2 -3.05 12.80 26.46
N THR A 3 -2.54 11.60 26.22
CA THR A 3 -1.98 11.24 24.92
C THR A 3 -3.12 10.99 23.93
N PRO A 4 -3.15 11.64 22.78
CA PRO A 4 -4.14 11.36 21.75
C PRO A 4 -3.95 9.93 21.17
N ILE A 5 -5.06 9.28 20.83
CA ILE A 5 -5.12 7.91 20.34
C ILE A 5 -5.64 7.93 18.90
N LEU A 6 -4.80 7.51 17.96
CA LEU A 6 -5.18 7.26 16.57
C LEU A 6 -5.41 5.75 16.40
N VAL A 7 -6.62 5.35 16.06
CA VAL A 7 -6.98 3.92 15.94
C VAL A 7 -6.87 3.47 14.48
N ALA A 8 -6.06 2.47 14.20
CA ALA A 8 -5.98 1.88 12.86
C ALA A 8 -7.24 1.03 12.59
N ALA A 9 -8.05 1.44 11.60
CA ALA A 9 -9.30 0.76 11.29
C ALA A 9 -9.77 1.01 9.85
N ASN A 10 -10.24 -0.05 9.20
CA ASN A 10 -10.84 0.02 7.86
C ASN A 10 -12.21 -0.68 7.77
N GLY A 11 -12.52 -1.58 8.69
CA GLY A 11 -13.78 -2.33 8.72
C GLY A 11 -14.76 -1.83 9.79
N PRO A 12 -16.05 -2.20 9.72
CA PRO A 12 -17.10 -1.65 10.57
C PRO A 12 -16.85 -1.84 12.07
N LYS A 13 -16.30 -2.99 12.50
CA LYS A 13 -15.99 -3.24 13.92
C LYS A 13 -14.85 -2.34 14.41
N GLY A 14 -13.76 -2.23 13.62
CA GLY A 14 -12.64 -1.35 13.94
C GLY A 14 -13.06 0.12 13.97
N LEU A 15 -13.88 0.57 13.03
CA LEU A 15 -14.41 1.94 12.99
C LEU A 15 -15.31 2.23 14.18
N ALA A 16 -16.11 1.26 14.63
CA ALA A 16 -16.90 1.40 15.84
C ALA A 16 -16.00 1.56 17.08
N ALA A 17 -14.95 0.78 17.19
CA ALA A 17 -13.96 0.93 18.26
C ALA A 17 -13.25 2.29 18.19
N ALA A 18 -12.82 2.72 16.98
CA ALA A 18 -12.20 4.03 16.79
C ALA A 18 -13.11 5.18 17.27
N ARG A 19 -14.41 5.12 16.98
CA ARG A 19 -15.38 6.11 17.48
C ARG A 19 -15.57 6.08 18.99
N ALA A 20 -15.41 4.92 19.61
CA ALA A 20 -15.64 4.77 21.05
C ALA A 20 -14.46 5.24 21.91
N VAL A 21 -13.22 5.02 21.45
CA VAL A 21 -12.02 5.21 22.28
C VAL A 21 -10.94 6.09 21.65
N GLY A 22 -11.00 6.33 20.34
CA GLY A 22 -10.00 7.09 19.60
C GLY A 22 -10.28 8.59 19.55
N ASP A 23 -9.24 9.38 19.36
CA ASP A 23 -9.32 10.80 19.00
C ASP A 23 -9.36 10.97 17.47
N GLY A 24 -8.98 9.92 16.73
CA GLY A 24 -9.01 9.86 15.28
C GLY A 24 -8.89 8.44 14.75
N VAL A 25 -8.84 8.32 13.43
CA VAL A 25 -8.70 7.05 12.72
C VAL A 25 -7.52 7.09 11.77
N MET A 26 -6.76 6.00 11.72
CA MET A 26 -5.80 5.73 10.64
C MET A 26 -6.38 4.67 9.72
N CYS A 27 -6.58 5.02 8.46
CA CYS A 27 -7.09 4.15 7.42
C CYS A 27 -6.00 3.82 6.39
N VAL A 28 -6.27 2.86 5.51
CA VAL A 28 -5.42 2.57 4.35
C VAL A 28 -6.15 3.10 3.11
N SER A 29 -5.51 4.00 2.40
CA SER A 29 -5.88 4.52 1.07
C SER A 29 -7.13 5.40 0.96
N ARG A 30 -8.12 5.32 1.85
CA ARG A 30 -9.36 6.11 1.75
C ARG A 30 -9.79 6.72 3.09
N PRO A 31 -10.20 8.00 3.09
CA PRO A 31 -10.74 8.64 4.27
C PRO A 31 -11.95 7.91 4.83
N GLN A 32 -12.11 7.99 6.15
CA GLN A 32 -13.27 7.44 6.85
C GLN A 32 -14.16 8.60 7.35
N PRO A 33 -15.41 8.71 6.90
CA PRO A 33 -16.26 9.82 7.25
C PRO A 33 -16.59 9.84 8.77
N GLY A 34 -16.75 11.06 9.29
CA GLY A 34 -17.17 11.28 10.68
C GLY A 34 -16.04 11.27 11.71
N PHE A 35 -14.78 11.39 11.26
CA PHE A 35 -13.62 11.64 12.13
C PHE A 35 -13.01 13.01 11.82
N ALA A 36 -12.83 13.83 12.87
CA ALA A 36 -12.16 15.13 12.75
C ALA A 36 -10.63 14.98 12.49
N TRP A 37 -10.06 13.89 12.92
CA TRP A 37 -8.68 13.50 12.62
C TRP A 37 -8.69 12.17 11.87
N CYS A 38 -8.42 12.25 10.59
CA CYS A 38 -8.40 11.10 9.68
C CYS A 38 -7.05 11.06 8.96
N ALA A 39 -6.19 10.14 9.37
CA ALA A 39 -4.90 9.88 8.71
C ALA A 39 -5.02 8.71 7.73
N ALA A 40 -4.37 8.79 6.58
CA ALA A 40 -4.25 7.66 5.67
C ALA A 40 -2.80 7.19 5.57
N LEU A 41 -2.57 5.90 5.84
CA LEU A 41 -1.31 5.24 5.49
C LEU A 41 -1.32 4.96 3.99
N VAL A 42 -0.33 5.51 3.29
CA VAL A 42 -0.14 5.32 1.85
C VAL A 42 1.29 4.88 1.57
N PHE A 43 1.44 4.03 0.56
CA PHE A 43 2.73 3.61 0.03
C PHE A 43 2.72 3.72 -1.50
N GLY A 44 3.85 4.11 -2.05
CA GLY A 44 3.96 4.38 -3.48
C GLY A 44 5.27 5.07 -3.81
N THR A 45 5.37 5.58 -5.04
CA THR A 45 6.52 6.36 -5.50
C THR A 45 6.09 7.49 -6.41
N VAL A 46 6.89 8.56 -6.43
CA VAL A 46 6.74 9.65 -7.40
C VAL A 46 7.47 9.27 -8.68
N LEU A 47 6.74 9.16 -9.80
CA LEU A 47 7.34 8.91 -11.10
C LEU A 47 8.09 10.14 -11.61
N GLU A 48 9.32 9.94 -12.06
CA GLU A 48 10.10 10.95 -12.76
C GLU A 48 9.65 11.11 -14.22
N GLU A 49 10.16 12.14 -14.89
CA GLU A 49 9.83 12.38 -16.30
C GLU A 49 10.28 11.20 -17.17
N GLY A 50 9.35 10.65 -17.94
CA GLY A 50 9.58 9.50 -18.82
C GLY A 50 9.50 8.14 -18.15
N GLU A 51 9.32 8.06 -16.82
CA GLU A 51 9.12 6.79 -16.14
C GLU A 51 7.70 6.24 -16.31
N THR A 52 7.64 4.92 -16.29
CA THR A 52 6.42 4.12 -16.26
C THR A 52 6.49 3.12 -15.11
N PHE A 53 5.40 2.39 -14.84
CA PHE A 53 5.41 1.35 -13.82
C PHE A 53 6.38 0.18 -14.12
N ASP A 54 6.83 0.05 -15.38
CA ASP A 54 7.83 -0.95 -15.79
C ASP A 54 9.28 -0.41 -15.72
N SER A 55 9.49 0.85 -15.35
CA SER A 55 10.83 1.43 -15.19
C SER A 55 11.56 0.75 -14.04
N PRO A 56 12.86 0.38 -14.17
CA PRO A 56 13.57 -0.42 -13.17
C PRO A 56 13.51 0.17 -11.75
N ARG A 57 13.70 1.49 -11.59
CA ARG A 57 13.59 2.16 -10.29
C ARG A 57 12.17 2.02 -9.71
N VAL A 58 11.14 2.21 -10.55
CA VAL A 58 9.74 2.15 -10.12
C VAL A 58 9.36 0.71 -9.72
N VAL A 59 9.84 -0.29 -10.47
CA VAL A 59 9.67 -1.70 -10.12
C VAL A 59 10.33 -2.04 -8.79
N ASP A 60 11.54 -1.52 -8.54
CA ASP A 60 12.21 -1.71 -7.25
C ASP A 60 11.43 -1.03 -6.11
N ALA A 61 11.04 0.22 -6.29
CA ALA A 61 10.30 0.98 -5.29
C ALA A 61 8.89 0.40 -4.98
N LEU A 62 8.20 -0.17 -5.98
CA LEU A 62 6.82 -0.63 -5.81
C LEU A 62 6.67 -2.13 -5.61
N GLY A 63 7.69 -2.90 -5.94
CA GLY A 63 7.64 -4.36 -5.87
C GLY A 63 7.05 -4.90 -4.57
N PRO A 64 7.54 -4.46 -3.39
CA PRO A 64 7.00 -4.91 -2.10
C PRO A 64 5.51 -4.59 -1.92
N ALA A 65 5.05 -3.41 -2.37
CA ALA A 65 3.63 -3.05 -2.29
C ALA A 65 2.77 -3.85 -3.26
N VAL A 66 3.28 -4.11 -4.47
CA VAL A 66 2.58 -4.93 -5.46
C VAL A 66 2.46 -6.38 -4.98
N ALA A 67 3.50 -6.95 -4.36
CA ALA A 67 3.45 -8.27 -3.75
C ALA A 67 2.32 -8.36 -2.71
N VAL A 68 2.19 -7.37 -1.84
CA VAL A 68 1.12 -7.31 -0.81
C VAL A 68 -0.29 -7.31 -1.42
N ILE A 69 -0.47 -6.82 -2.64
CA ILE A 69 -1.77 -6.92 -3.34
C ILE A 69 -2.11 -8.37 -3.60
N TYR A 70 -1.16 -9.19 -4.09
CA TYR A 70 -1.37 -10.64 -4.29
C TYR A 70 -1.65 -11.35 -2.97
N HIS A 71 -0.85 -11.04 -1.93
CA HIS A 71 -1.00 -11.61 -0.60
C HIS A 71 -2.40 -11.34 -0.03
N GLY A 72 -2.84 -10.08 -0.03
CA GLY A 72 -4.14 -9.68 0.52
C GLY A 72 -5.33 -10.26 -0.25
N VAL A 73 -5.24 -10.35 -1.58
CA VAL A 73 -6.29 -10.99 -2.39
C VAL A 73 -6.34 -12.49 -2.12
N TYR A 74 -5.19 -13.16 -2.02
CA TYR A 74 -5.12 -14.58 -1.71
C TYR A 74 -5.68 -14.90 -0.31
N GLU A 75 -5.35 -14.11 0.69
CA GLU A 75 -5.87 -14.27 2.06
C GLU A 75 -7.37 -14.07 2.14
N ALA A 76 -7.89 -13.09 1.40
CA ALA A 76 -9.33 -12.85 1.35
C ALA A 76 -10.08 -13.97 0.60
N SER A 77 -9.48 -14.48 -0.48
CA SER A 77 -10.03 -15.56 -1.31
C SER A 77 -8.89 -16.17 -2.15
N PRO A 78 -8.41 -17.39 -1.84
CA PRO A 78 -7.30 -18.00 -2.58
C PRO A 78 -7.47 -17.99 -4.10
N ASN A 79 -8.67 -18.35 -4.59
CA ASN A 79 -8.95 -18.33 -6.03
C ASN A 79 -9.11 -16.89 -6.58
N GLY A 80 -9.33 -15.90 -5.74
CA GLY A 80 -9.46 -14.50 -6.15
C GLY A 80 -8.20 -13.97 -6.81
N VAL A 81 -7.03 -14.45 -6.40
CA VAL A 81 -5.75 -14.01 -6.95
C VAL A 81 -5.58 -14.38 -8.42
N ASP A 82 -6.30 -15.38 -8.92
CA ASP A 82 -6.28 -15.78 -10.34
C ASP A 82 -6.74 -14.66 -11.29
N SER A 83 -7.47 -13.67 -10.75
CA SER A 83 -7.88 -12.49 -11.51
C SER A 83 -6.75 -11.47 -11.73
N LEU A 84 -5.67 -11.57 -10.96
CA LEU A 84 -4.49 -10.72 -11.12
C LEU A 84 -3.56 -11.29 -12.21
N PRO A 85 -2.85 -10.43 -12.96
CA PRO A 85 -1.87 -10.89 -13.93
C PRO A 85 -0.82 -11.78 -13.25
N GLY A 86 -0.59 -12.99 -13.77
CA GLY A 86 0.32 -13.97 -13.14
C GLY A 86 -0.19 -14.64 -11.87
N GLY A 87 -1.35 -14.23 -11.35
CA GLY A 87 -1.86 -14.67 -10.04
C GLY A 87 -2.16 -16.15 -9.95
N ALA A 88 -2.70 -16.77 -11.02
CA ALA A 88 -2.95 -18.21 -11.05
C ALA A 88 -1.64 -19.02 -10.91
N ALA A 89 -0.57 -18.60 -11.60
CA ALA A 89 0.73 -19.25 -11.48
C ALA A 89 1.36 -19.02 -10.10
N TRP A 90 1.26 -17.80 -9.57
CA TRP A 90 1.68 -17.45 -8.22
C TRP A 90 0.97 -18.34 -7.17
N ARG A 91 -0.35 -18.48 -7.27
CA ARG A 91 -1.13 -19.31 -6.36
C ARG A 91 -0.69 -20.78 -6.39
N VAL A 92 -0.47 -21.34 -7.58
CA VAL A 92 0.00 -22.73 -7.72
C VAL A 92 1.33 -22.92 -6.99
N GLU A 93 2.28 -22.00 -7.09
CA GLU A 93 3.55 -22.11 -6.38
C GLU A 93 3.36 -22.03 -4.85
N ILE A 94 2.54 -21.10 -4.36
CA ILE A 94 2.21 -21.00 -2.93
C ILE A 94 1.53 -22.27 -2.42
N GLU A 95 0.55 -22.81 -3.17
CA GLU A 95 -0.21 -24.00 -2.76
C GLU A 95 0.58 -25.29 -2.84
N ASN A 96 1.69 -25.33 -3.59
CA ASN A 96 2.64 -26.44 -3.59
C ASN A 96 3.52 -26.48 -2.32
N LEU A 97 3.58 -25.40 -1.54
CA LEU A 97 4.26 -25.41 -0.25
C LEU A 97 3.44 -26.17 0.80
N PRO A 98 4.11 -26.80 1.80
CA PRO A 98 3.43 -27.39 2.94
C PRO A 98 2.51 -26.37 3.63
N VAL A 99 1.31 -26.82 4.02
CA VAL A 99 0.26 -25.94 4.57
C VAL A 99 0.70 -25.17 5.80
N ASP A 100 1.53 -25.78 6.65
CA ASP A 100 2.02 -25.23 7.90
C ASP A 100 3.05 -24.09 7.72
N VAL A 101 3.71 -24.02 6.56
CA VAL A 101 4.70 -22.95 6.27
C VAL A 101 4.22 -21.97 5.20
N ARG A 102 3.11 -22.23 4.55
CA ARG A 102 2.57 -21.44 3.43
C ARG A 102 2.36 -19.97 3.81
N HIS A 103 1.82 -19.71 5.00
CA HIS A 103 1.62 -18.36 5.51
C HIS A 103 2.94 -17.59 5.70
N LEU A 104 4.02 -18.26 6.05
CA LEU A 104 5.35 -17.62 6.17
C LEU A 104 5.88 -17.21 4.79
N ALA A 105 5.69 -18.05 3.77
CA ALA A 105 6.11 -17.74 2.41
C ALA A 105 5.29 -16.57 1.80
N VAL A 106 3.99 -16.51 2.08
CA VAL A 106 3.13 -15.39 1.65
C VAL A 106 3.58 -14.07 2.26
N HIS A 107 4.11 -14.07 3.49
CA HIS A 107 4.54 -12.85 4.18
C HIS A 107 6.05 -12.63 4.16
N GLU A 108 6.81 -13.42 3.40
CA GLU A 108 8.25 -13.22 3.28
C GLU A 108 8.56 -11.83 2.70
N GLY A 109 9.40 -11.07 3.40
CA GLY A 109 9.80 -9.72 2.98
C GLY A 109 8.70 -8.65 3.03
N HIS A 110 7.54 -8.91 3.65
CA HIS A 110 6.34 -8.07 3.64
C HIS A 110 6.62 -6.57 3.77
N LEU A 111 6.31 -5.79 2.72
CA LEU A 111 6.56 -4.35 2.57
C LEU A 111 8.04 -3.90 2.70
N VAL A 112 8.99 -4.82 2.70
CA VAL A 112 10.44 -4.52 2.83
C VAL A 112 11.17 -4.91 1.55
N GLU A 113 10.93 -6.12 1.07
CA GLU A 113 11.56 -6.67 -0.12
C GLU A 113 10.59 -7.55 -0.91
N VAL A 114 10.95 -7.88 -2.13
CA VAL A 114 10.17 -8.80 -2.98
C VAL A 114 10.81 -10.17 -2.89
N SER A 115 10.07 -11.17 -2.41
CA SER A 115 10.53 -12.56 -2.38
C SER A 115 10.87 -13.09 -3.77
N GLU A 116 11.70 -14.12 -3.85
CA GLU A 116 12.01 -14.80 -5.12
C GLU A 116 10.75 -15.33 -5.83
N LEU A 117 9.77 -15.80 -5.06
CA LEU A 117 8.50 -16.29 -5.56
C LEU A 117 7.68 -15.14 -6.15
N ASP A 118 7.49 -14.06 -5.43
CA ASP A 118 6.72 -12.91 -5.89
C ASP A 118 7.33 -12.31 -7.14
N ARG A 119 8.64 -12.13 -7.18
CA ARG A 119 9.38 -11.53 -8.31
C ARG A 119 9.10 -12.20 -9.65
N ARG A 120 8.79 -13.50 -9.66
CA ARG A 120 8.48 -14.24 -10.89
C ARG A 120 7.10 -13.96 -11.45
N HIS A 121 6.18 -13.47 -10.63
CA HIS A 121 4.74 -13.46 -10.98
C HIS A 121 4.07 -12.10 -10.89
N ILE A 122 4.52 -11.23 -9.97
CA ILE A 122 3.87 -9.92 -9.77
C ILE A 122 3.98 -9.04 -11.02
N ALA A 123 2.93 -8.29 -11.30
CA ALA A 123 2.85 -7.40 -12.44
C ALA A 123 3.08 -5.94 -12.00
N PRO A 124 4.16 -5.26 -12.45
CA PRO A 124 4.49 -3.89 -12.06
C PRO A 124 3.35 -2.89 -12.30
N GLN A 125 2.51 -3.12 -13.32
CA GLN A 125 1.37 -2.27 -13.66
C GLN A 125 0.37 -2.12 -12.50
N LEU A 126 0.31 -3.09 -11.57
CA LEU A 126 -0.50 -2.99 -10.35
C LEU A 126 0.00 -1.91 -9.39
N GLY A 127 1.21 -1.36 -9.60
CA GLY A 127 1.66 -0.15 -8.93
C GLY A 127 0.70 1.04 -9.08
N ALA A 128 -0.10 1.08 -10.14
CA ALA A 128 -1.17 2.06 -10.32
C ALA A 128 -2.25 2.02 -9.20
N LEU A 129 -2.38 0.91 -8.48
CA LEU A 129 -3.27 0.76 -7.34
C LEU A 129 -2.69 1.36 -6.04
N THR A 130 -1.41 1.67 -6.02
CA THR A 130 -0.70 2.31 -4.91
C THR A 130 -0.83 3.84 -4.98
N PHE A 131 -0.24 4.55 -4.03
CA PHE A 131 -0.16 6.02 -4.07
C PHE A 131 1.02 6.45 -4.95
N SER A 132 0.98 6.08 -6.24
CA SER A 132 2.05 6.33 -7.21
C SER A 132 1.53 7.09 -8.44
N GLY A 133 2.42 7.84 -9.05
CA GLY A 133 2.14 8.67 -10.23
C GLY A 133 3.08 9.84 -10.34
N THR A 134 2.89 10.70 -11.36
CA THR A 134 3.65 11.94 -11.49
C THR A 134 3.31 12.91 -10.35
N GLN A 135 4.15 13.90 -10.12
CA GLN A 135 3.90 14.93 -9.09
C GLN A 135 2.51 15.59 -9.23
N SER A 136 2.10 15.92 -10.46
CA SER A 136 0.79 16.54 -10.69
C SER A 136 -0.36 15.59 -10.32
N GLN A 137 -0.29 14.34 -10.75
CA GLN A 137 -1.30 13.32 -10.44
C GLN A 137 -1.43 13.09 -8.92
N LEU A 138 -0.30 13.02 -8.22
CA LEU A 138 -0.31 12.81 -6.78
C LEU A 138 -0.84 14.04 -6.02
N ARG A 139 -0.54 15.27 -6.46
CA ARG A 139 -1.14 16.49 -5.89
C ARG A 139 -2.64 16.54 -6.08
N GLU A 140 -3.14 16.16 -7.26
CA GLU A 140 -4.57 16.06 -7.54
C GLU A 140 -5.23 15.01 -6.63
N ARG A 141 -4.61 13.85 -6.45
CA ARG A 141 -5.10 12.81 -5.53
C ARG A 141 -5.10 13.28 -4.08
N LEU A 142 -4.05 13.99 -3.61
CA LEU A 142 -4.03 14.58 -2.27
C LEU A 142 -5.16 15.57 -2.07
N ALA A 143 -5.39 16.46 -3.03
CA ALA A 143 -6.48 17.44 -2.97
C ALA A 143 -7.86 16.75 -2.94
N ALA A 144 -8.05 15.69 -3.71
CA ALA A 144 -9.27 14.90 -3.70
C ALA A 144 -9.50 14.22 -2.33
N LEU A 145 -8.46 13.57 -1.78
CA LEU A 145 -8.54 12.93 -0.46
C LEU A 145 -8.83 13.96 0.66
N ALA A 146 -8.21 15.14 0.59
CA ALA A 146 -8.48 16.22 1.53
C ALA A 146 -9.93 16.69 1.43
N ALA A 147 -10.49 16.82 0.22
CA ALA A 147 -11.89 17.16 0.00
C ALA A 147 -12.86 16.08 0.54
N GLU A 148 -12.43 14.82 0.59
CA GLU A 148 -13.17 13.70 1.19
C GLU A 148 -13.03 13.62 2.72
N GLY A 149 -12.26 14.54 3.33
CA GLY A 149 -12.09 14.62 4.79
C GLY A 149 -10.81 14.02 5.34
N LEU A 150 -9.83 13.71 4.49
CA LEU A 150 -8.49 13.35 4.96
C LEU A 150 -7.80 14.57 5.55
N THR A 151 -7.21 14.43 6.73
CA THR A 151 -6.50 15.52 7.42
C THR A 151 -4.99 15.31 7.44
N GLU A 152 -4.52 14.08 7.22
CA GLU A 152 -3.11 13.72 7.34
C GLU A 152 -2.75 12.55 6.41
N ILE A 153 -1.56 12.60 5.84
CA ILE A 153 -0.94 11.47 5.11
C ILE A 153 0.22 10.94 5.95
N VAL A 154 0.24 9.64 6.13
CA VAL A 154 1.38 8.88 6.65
C VAL A 154 1.98 8.14 5.46
N TYR A 155 3.07 8.67 4.92
CA TYR A 155 3.74 8.06 3.76
C TYR A 155 4.76 7.03 4.20
N GLN A 156 4.65 5.83 3.66
CA GLN A 156 5.62 4.76 3.83
C GLN A 156 6.41 4.61 2.52
N PRO A 157 7.68 5.06 2.49
CA PRO A 157 8.57 4.81 1.36
C PRO A 157 8.94 3.34 1.29
N LEU A 158 9.12 2.83 0.08
CA LEU A 158 9.48 1.44 -0.20
C LEU A 158 10.68 1.37 -1.16
N GLY A 159 11.20 0.16 -1.39
CA GLY A 159 12.35 -0.07 -2.26
C GLY A 159 13.69 0.12 -1.55
N THR A 160 14.76 0.17 -2.33
CA THR A 160 16.14 0.17 -1.82
C THR A 160 16.69 1.56 -1.52
N ASP A 161 16.12 2.64 -2.09
CA ASP A 161 16.57 4.03 -1.90
C ASP A 161 15.52 4.87 -1.14
N ILE A 162 15.32 4.55 0.12
CA ILE A 162 14.37 5.24 1.01
C ILE A 162 14.61 6.76 1.10
N PRO A 163 15.85 7.28 1.21
CA PRO A 163 16.09 8.73 1.23
C PRO A 163 15.54 9.43 -0.02
N SER A 164 15.83 8.91 -1.20
CA SER A 164 15.35 9.50 -2.46
C SER A 164 13.82 9.46 -2.58
N GLU A 165 13.19 8.38 -2.13
CA GLU A 165 11.72 8.27 -2.11
C GLU A 165 11.08 9.30 -1.15
N LEU A 166 11.67 9.53 0.03
CA LEU A 166 11.22 10.56 0.97
C LEU A 166 11.38 11.96 0.40
N ASP A 167 12.53 12.26 -0.21
CA ASP A 167 12.79 13.56 -0.83
C ASP A 167 11.85 13.85 -2.00
N ALA A 168 11.59 12.86 -2.85
CA ALA A 168 10.65 12.98 -3.97
C ALA A 168 9.23 13.24 -3.47
N PHE A 169 8.80 12.52 -2.43
CA PHE A 169 7.48 12.72 -1.84
C PHE A 169 7.35 14.09 -1.16
N ALA A 170 8.37 14.53 -0.40
CA ALA A 170 8.39 15.83 0.25
C ALA A 170 8.27 16.97 -0.79
N LYS A 171 9.05 16.93 -1.86
CA LYS A 171 8.96 17.89 -2.99
C LYS A 171 7.58 17.86 -3.64
N MET A 172 7.00 16.67 -3.85
CA MET A 172 5.65 16.52 -4.39
C MET A 172 4.62 17.17 -3.46
N ALA A 173 4.73 16.97 -2.15
CA ALA A 173 3.83 17.54 -1.15
C ALA A 173 4.04 19.05 -0.90
N GLY A 174 5.15 19.63 -1.35
CA GLY A 174 5.49 21.05 -1.12
C GLY A 174 6.15 21.32 0.23
N LEU A 175 6.83 20.32 0.77
CA LEU A 175 7.59 20.37 2.03
C LEU A 175 9.07 20.66 1.79
#